data_5d04bb1edd38a4dd12c27ffcf98eb7ab
#
_entry.id   5d04bb1edd38a4dd12c27ffcf98eb7ab
#
_cell.length_a   1.000
_cell.length_b   1.000
_cell.length_c   1.000
_cell.angle_alpha   90.00
_cell.angle_beta   90.00
_cell.angle_gamma   90.00
#
_symmetry.space_group_name_H-M   'P 1'
#
loop_
_entity.id
_entity.type
_entity.pdbx_description
1 polymer ?
#
loop_
_entity_poly.entity_id
_entity_poly.type
_entity_poly.pdbx_seq_one_letter_code
_entity_poly.pdbx_strand_id
1 'polypeptide(L)'
;MLATRAGFLSLDLKFCYMDKTERFFELKELWKKSDEAHRVEIDKEISELLESMDTEDDERLLEGVKQDFANIHNKLEDVRQEVLRDKMKEVLPAISVSYIARKYFGKSSSWFYQRLNGNRVNGKEATFTPNELSTLSAALNDIGKK
;
A
#
# COMPACT_ATOMS: atom_id res chain seq x y z
N MET A 1 -7.18 -48.23 29.70
CA MET A 1 -6.18 -47.28 29.14
C MET A 1 -6.62 -46.89 27.74
N LEU A 2 -7.42 -45.87 27.67
CA LEU A 2 -7.84 -45.25 26.40
C LEU A 2 -7.46 -43.78 26.50
N ALA A 3 -6.23 -43.43 26.06
CA ALA A 3 -5.74 -42.10 26.02
C ALA A 3 -5.64 -41.63 24.55
N THR A 4 -6.48 -40.66 24.24
CA THR A 4 -6.23 -39.52 23.35
C THR A 4 -5.88 -39.80 21.89
N ARG A 5 -6.93 -39.93 21.08
CA ARG A 5 -6.89 -39.68 19.63
C ARG A 5 -7.71 -38.47 19.23
N ALA A 6 -7.88 -37.50 20.11
CA ALA A 6 -8.72 -36.30 19.86
C ALA A 6 -7.96 -35.07 19.35
N GLY A 7 -6.62 -35.12 19.26
CA GLY A 7 -5.81 -33.98 18.85
C GLY A 7 -5.48 -33.90 17.36
N PHE A 8 -5.63 -34.97 16.60
CA PHE A 8 -5.18 -35.01 15.19
C PHE A 8 -6.29 -34.73 14.17
N LEU A 9 -7.55 -34.90 14.57
CA LEU A 9 -8.72 -34.68 13.69
C LEU A 9 -9.15 -33.23 13.55
N SER A 10 -8.64 -32.33 14.40
CA SER A 10 -9.00 -30.91 14.38
C SER A 10 -8.22 -30.09 13.34
N LEU A 11 -7.01 -30.51 12.99
CA LEU A 11 -6.20 -29.84 11.96
C LEU A 11 -6.66 -30.21 10.54
N ASP A 12 -6.98 -31.49 10.30
CA ASP A 12 -7.41 -31.94 8.98
C ASP A 12 -8.81 -31.42 8.60
N LEU A 13 -9.70 -31.22 9.56
CA LEU A 13 -11.03 -30.64 9.32
C LEU A 13 -10.96 -29.10 9.01
N LYS A 14 -10.01 -28.40 9.57
CA LYS A 14 -9.77 -26.98 9.27
C LYS A 14 -9.20 -26.82 7.86
N PHE A 15 -8.41 -27.79 7.42
CA PHE A 15 -7.80 -27.84 6.10
C PHE A 15 -8.80 -28.16 4.97
N CYS A 16 -9.87 -28.91 5.28
CA CYS A 16 -10.90 -29.31 4.32
C CYS A 16 -11.96 -28.23 4.05
N TYR A 17 -11.98 -27.15 4.83
CA TYR A 17 -13.00 -26.08 4.73
C TYR A 17 -12.41 -24.69 4.46
N MET A 18 -11.09 -24.61 4.24
CA MET A 18 -10.45 -23.33 3.94
C MET A 18 -10.66 -22.99 2.47
N ASP A 19 -11.18 -21.80 2.20
CA ASP A 19 -11.32 -21.27 0.85
C ASP A 19 -9.94 -21.25 0.17
N LYS A 20 -9.85 -21.75 -1.05
CA LYS A 20 -8.62 -21.80 -1.82
C LYS A 20 -7.99 -20.40 -1.99
N THR A 21 -8.82 -19.38 -2.10
CA THR A 21 -8.38 -17.98 -2.15
C THR A 21 -7.71 -17.55 -0.84
N GLU A 22 -8.30 -17.88 0.31
CA GLU A 22 -7.68 -17.62 1.62
C GLU A 22 -6.34 -18.35 1.75
N ARG A 23 -6.28 -19.61 1.33
CA ARG A 23 -5.04 -20.40 1.36
C ARG A 23 -3.94 -19.78 0.50
N PHE A 24 -4.28 -19.28 -0.67
CA PHE A 24 -3.32 -18.57 -1.52
C PHE A 24 -2.71 -17.35 -0.83
N PHE A 25 -3.51 -16.53 -0.17
CA PHE A 25 -3.02 -15.35 0.55
C PHE A 25 -2.19 -15.72 1.79
N GLU A 26 -2.54 -16.79 2.50
CA GLU A 26 -1.72 -17.32 3.59
C GLU A 26 -0.34 -17.78 3.10
N LEU A 27 -0.30 -18.56 2.02
CA LEU A 27 0.95 -19.04 1.41
C LEU A 27 1.82 -17.87 0.94
N LYS A 28 1.23 -16.86 0.33
CA LYS A 28 1.92 -15.63 -0.06
C LYS A 28 2.56 -14.92 1.13
N GLU A 29 1.86 -14.80 2.25
CA GLU A 29 2.42 -14.19 3.47
C GLU A 29 3.51 -15.06 4.10
N LEU A 30 3.36 -16.38 4.05
CA LEU A 30 4.37 -17.33 4.51
C LEU A 30 5.63 -17.25 3.65
N TRP A 31 5.48 -17.20 2.32
CA TRP A 31 6.57 -17.06 1.36
C TRP A 31 7.45 -15.82 1.64
N LYS A 32 6.84 -14.68 1.95
CA LYS A 32 7.55 -13.44 2.27
C LYS A 32 8.46 -13.57 3.50
N LYS A 33 8.10 -14.43 4.46
CA LYS A 33 8.80 -14.63 5.73
C LYS A 33 9.77 -15.80 5.70
N SER A 34 9.75 -16.62 4.65
CA SER A 34 10.51 -17.86 4.52
C SER A 34 11.88 -17.63 3.86
N ASP A 35 12.82 -18.51 4.16
CA ASP A 35 14.11 -18.61 3.47
C ASP A 35 13.95 -19.25 2.08
N GLU A 36 15.03 -19.26 1.29
CA GLU A 36 15.05 -19.74 -0.09
C GLU A 36 14.59 -21.20 -0.24
N ALA A 37 14.99 -22.07 0.68
CA ALA A 37 14.64 -23.49 0.61
C ALA A 37 13.14 -23.71 0.83
N HIS A 38 12.56 -23.06 1.83
CA HIS A 38 11.12 -23.17 2.11
C HIS A 38 10.28 -22.47 1.04
N ARG A 39 10.79 -21.42 0.40
CA ARG A 39 10.08 -20.75 -0.72
C ARG A 39 9.81 -21.70 -1.88
N VAL A 40 10.76 -22.58 -2.21
CA VAL A 40 10.57 -23.58 -3.29
C VAL A 40 9.41 -24.52 -2.99
N GLU A 41 9.26 -24.94 -1.73
CA GLU A 41 8.14 -25.80 -1.31
C GLU A 41 6.81 -25.04 -1.38
N ILE A 42 6.79 -23.80 -0.90
CA ILE A 42 5.60 -22.94 -0.95
C ILE A 42 5.19 -22.63 -2.39
N ASP A 43 6.14 -22.33 -3.28
CA ASP A 43 5.87 -22.09 -4.70
C ASP A 43 5.23 -23.30 -5.37
N LYS A 44 5.66 -24.52 -5.01
CA LYS A 44 5.04 -25.74 -5.48
C LYS A 44 3.59 -25.87 -4.99
N GLU A 45 3.36 -25.62 -3.70
CA GLU A 45 1.99 -25.67 -3.11
C GLU A 45 1.08 -24.61 -3.77
N ILE A 46 1.60 -23.39 -4.00
CA ILE A 46 0.85 -22.33 -4.70
C ILE A 46 0.48 -22.80 -6.12
N SER A 47 1.41 -23.41 -6.85
CA SER A 47 1.16 -23.89 -8.22
C SER A 47 0.08 -24.96 -8.26
N GLU A 48 0.16 -25.95 -7.37
CA GLU A 48 -0.85 -27.04 -7.23
C GLU A 48 -2.23 -26.47 -6.84
N LEU A 49 -2.25 -25.46 -5.96
CA LEU A 49 -3.47 -24.78 -5.53
C LEU A 49 -4.13 -24.03 -6.70
N LEU A 50 -3.35 -23.29 -7.48
CA LEU A 50 -3.85 -22.54 -8.65
C LEU A 50 -4.40 -23.48 -9.72
N GLU A 51 -3.72 -24.61 -9.99
CA GLU A 51 -4.20 -25.62 -10.94
C GLU A 51 -5.53 -26.27 -10.50
N SER A 52 -5.81 -26.28 -9.20
CA SER A 52 -7.05 -26.82 -8.62
C SER A 52 -8.22 -25.86 -8.59
N MET A 53 -7.99 -24.56 -8.88
CA MET A 53 -9.00 -23.52 -8.84
C MET A 53 -9.99 -23.65 -10.01
N ASP A 54 -11.25 -23.35 -9.74
CA ASP A 54 -12.28 -23.19 -10.77
C ASP A 54 -12.49 -21.71 -11.13
N THR A 55 -13.41 -21.43 -12.04
CA THR A 55 -13.68 -20.07 -12.52
C THR A 55 -14.15 -19.13 -11.39
N GLU A 56 -14.90 -19.66 -10.43
CA GLU A 56 -15.38 -18.86 -9.28
C GLU A 56 -14.23 -18.56 -8.30
N ASP A 57 -13.34 -19.52 -8.08
CA ASP A 57 -12.11 -19.34 -7.31
C ASP A 57 -11.20 -18.27 -7.97
N ASP A 58 -11.04 -18.34 -9.30
CA ASP A 58 -10.24 -17.40 -10.07
C ASP A 58 -10.77 -15.95 -9.97
N GLU A 59 -12.10 -15.78 -10.06
CA GLU A 59 -12.72 -14.45 -9.91
C GLU A 59 -12.51 -13.89 -8.50
N ARG A 60 -12.64 -14.72 -7.45
CA ARG A 60 -12.38 -14.33 -6.06
C ARG A 60 -10.91 -14.00 -5.83
N LEU A 61 -10.01 -14.79 -6.40
CA LEU A 61 -8.57 -14.55 -6.33
C LEU A 61 -8.22 -13.21 -7.00
N LEU A 62 -8.75 -12.96 -8.18
CA LEU A 62 -8.52 -11.70 -8.91
C LEU A 62 -9.00 -10.49 -8.10
N GLU A 63 -10.15 -10.57 -7.45
CA GLU A 63 -10.65 -9.49 -6.61
C GLU A 63 -9.76 -9.27 -5.37
N GLY A 64 -9.31 -10.34 -4.72
CA GLY A 64 -8.36 -10.26 -3.61
C GLY A 64 -7.02 -9.63 -4.01
N VAL A 65 -6.50 -9.99 -5.20
CA VAL A 65 -5.27 -9.38 -5.74
C VAL A 65 -5.47 -7.89 -6.03
N LYS A 66 -6.60 -7.49 -6.61
CA LYS A 66 -6.92 -6.07 -6.82
C LYS A 66 -6.97 -5.29 -5.51
N GLN A 67 -7.57 -5.89 -4.47
CA GLN A 67 -7.61 -5.27 -3.15
C GLN A 67 -6.21 -5.11 -2.55
N ASP A 68 -5.33 -6.09 -2.71
CA ASP A 68 -3.93 -6.02 -2.27
C ASP A 68 -3.17 -4.89 -2.99
N PHE A 69 -3.35 -4.76 -4.29
CA PHE A 69 -2.75 -3.65 -5.05
C PHE A 69 -3.27 -2.29 -4.59
N ALA A 70 -4.56 -2.17 -4.32
CA ALA A 70 -5.13 -0.94 -3.78
C ALA A 70 -4.54 -0.60 -2.39
N ASN A 71 -4.36 -1.60 -1.52
CA ASN A 71 -3.75 -1.43 -0.20
C ASN A 71 -2.28 -1.00 -0.30
N ILE A 72 -1.52 -1.61 -1.23
CA ILE A 72 -0.12 -1.25 -1.49
C ILE A 72 -0.04 0.18 -2.01
N HIS A 73 -0.90 0.53 -2.96
CA HIS A 73 -0.96 1.89 -3.52
C HIS A 73 -1.22 2.93 -2.42
N ASN A 74 -2.20 2.71 -1.56
CA ASN A 74 -2.52 3.61 -0.45
C ASN A 74 -1.33 3.77 0.51
N LYS A 75 -0.66 2.67 0.88
CA LYS A 75 0.55 2.72 1.73
C LYS A 75 1.69 3.49 1.07
N LEU A 76 1.87 3.35 -0.24
CA LEU A 76 2.89 4.11 -0.98
C LEU A 76 2.58 5.60 -1.01
N GLU A 77 1.31 5.99 -1.17
CA GLU A 77 0.91 7.39 -1.11
C GLU A 77 1.13 7.99 0.29
N ASP A 78 0.84 7.24 1.37
CA ASP A 78 1.12 7.66 2.75
C ASP A 78 2.62 7.93 2.96
N VAL A 79 3.48 6.98 2.56
CA VAL A 79 4.95 7.12 2.65
C VAL A 79 5.44 8.30 1.80
N ARG A 80 4.92 8.45 0.60
CA ARG A 80 5.25 9.57 -0.30
C ARG A 80 4.92 10.92 0.33
N GLN A 81 3.75 11.01 0.96
CA GLN A 81 3.31 12.23 1.65
C GLN A 81 4.20 12.56 2.86
N GLU A 82 4.60 11.54 3.62
CA GLU A 82 5.50 11.69 4.76
C GLU A 82 6.89 12.18 4.31
N VAL A 83 7.47 11.55 3.29
CA VAL A 83 8.76 11.94 2.72
C VAL A 83 8.71 13.38 2.17
N LEU A 84 7.64 13.74 1.46
CA LEU A 84 7.45 15.10 0.98
C LEU A 84 7.42 16.10 2.13
N ARG A 85 6.66 15.82 3.18
CA ARG A 85 6.55 16.67 4.38
C ARG A 85 7.91 16.88 5.04
N ASP A 86 8.67 15.82 5.20
CA ASP A 86 9.99 15.89 5.85
C ASP A 86 11.00 16.66 5.01
N LYS A 87 11.04 16.44 3.71
CA LYS A 87 11.88 17.20 2.78
C LYS A 87 11.49 18.69 2.74
N MET A 88 10.20 18.98 2.75
CA MET A 88 9.73 20.36 2.74
C MET A 88 10.06 21.10 4.05
N LYS A 89 10.04 20.43 5.22
CA LYS A 89 10.43 21.05 6.50
C LYS A 89 11.83 21.66 6.46
N GLU A 90 12.76 21.03 5.75
CA GLU A 90 14.14 21.52 5.61
C GLU A 90 14.21 22.78 4.73
N VAL A 91 13.33 22.89 3.74
CA VAL A 91 13.36 23.93 2.71
C VAL A 91 12.46 25.12 3.07
N LEU A 92 11.34 24.87 3.77
CA LEU A 92 10.35 25.90 4.11
C LEU A 92 10.94 27.18 4.77
N PRO A 93 11.93 27.10 5.69
CA PRO A 93 12.51 28.30 6.28
C PRO A 93 13.22 29.21 5.28
N ALA A 94 13.69 28.66 4.16
CA ALA A 94 14.44 29.37 3.14
C ALA A 94 13.59 29.91 1.99
N ILE A 95 12.29 29.57 1.93
CA ILE A 95 11.40 29.92 0.81
C ILE A 95 10.12 30.60 1.27
N SER A 96 9.55 31.43 0.39
CA SER A 96 8.24 32.05 0.64
C SER A 96 7.11 31.14 0.13
N VAL A 97 6.45 30.44 1.04
CA VAL A 97 5.27 29.59 0.71
C VAL A 97 4.15 30.42 0.08
N SER A 98 3.91 31.65 0.56
CA SER A 98 2.92 32.55 -0.04
C SER A 98 3.21 32.89 -1.49
N TYR A 99 4.47 33.10 -1.82
CA TYR A 99 4.90 33.36 -3.20
C TYR A 99 4.70 32.12 -4.08
N ILE A 100 5.12 30.95 -3.62
CA ILE A 100 4.97 29.68 -4.35
C ILE A 100 3.48 29.38 -4.58
N ALA A 101 2.67 29.43 -3.53
CA ALA A 101 1.25 29.13 -3.61
C ALA A 101 0.53 30.04 -4.60
N ARG A 102 0.81 31.35 -4.58
CA ARG A 102 0.17 32.29 -5.50
C ARG A 102 0.68 32.17 -6.92
N LYS A 103 2.01 32.14 -7.11
CA LYS A 103 2.62 32.19 -8.43
C LYS A 103 2.41 30.93 -9.25
N TYR A 104 2.59 29.77 -8.63
CA TYR A 104 2.60 28.49 -9.36
C TYR A 104 1.27 27.74 -9.27
N PHE A 105 0.50 27.96 -8.22
CA PHE A 105 -0.78 27.25 -8.00
C PHE A 105 -2.00 28.18 -8.09
N GLY A 106 -1.86 29.49 -8.02
CA GLY A 106 -2.99 30.40 -7.91
C GLY A 106 -3.80 30.23 -6.62
N LYS A 107 -3.16 29.80 -5.54
CA LYS A 107 -3.77 29.42 -4.27
C LYS A 107 -3.17 30.21 -3.10
N SER A 108 -3.80 30.08 -1.92
CA SER A 108 -3.29 30.68 -0.68
C SER A 108 -2.20 29.82 -0.02
N SER A 109 -1.42 30.41 0.88
CA SER A 109 -0.49 29.65 1.72
C SER A 109 -1.21 28.62 2.62
N SER A 110 -2.41 28.95 3.10
CA SER A 110 -3.24 27.98 3.87
C SER A 110 -3.57 26.73 3.05
N TRP A 111 -3.95 26.88 1.77
CA TRP A 111 -4.19 25.78 0.87
C TRP A 111 -2.94 24.89 0.72
N PHE A 112 -1.76 25.49 0.61
CA PHE A 112 -0.49 24.77 0.50
C PHE A 112 -0.19 23.95 1.77
N TYR A 113 -0.30 24.58 2.95
CA TYR A 113 -0.06 23.90 4.21
C TYR A 113 -1.09 22.81 4.53
N GLN A 114 -2.35 22.98 4.13
CA GLN A 114 -3.35 21.92 4.27
C GLN A 114 -2.93 20.65 3.54
N ARG A 115 -2.42 20.78 2.31
CA ARG A 115 -1.95 19.65 1.51
C ARG A 115 -0.64 19.07 2.02
N LEU A 116 0.29 19.93 2.40
CA LEU A 116 1.58 19.48 2.94
C LEU A 116 1.41 18.69 4.23
N ASN A 117 0.51 19.13 5.11
CA ASN A 117 0.28 18.50 6.40
C ASN A 117 -0.76 17.39 6.39
N GLY A 118 -1.42 17.13 5.28
CA GLY A 118 -2.49 16.14 5.19
C GLY A 118 -3.73 16.51 6.02
N ASN A 119 -4.04 17.81 6.13
CA ASN A 119 -5.18 18.25 6.92
C ASN A 119 -6.49 17.79 6.29
N ARG A 120 -7.48 17.42 7.12
CA ARG A 120 -8.81 17.07 6.63
C ARG A 120 -9.56 18.30 6.14
N VAL A 121 -9.97 18.27 4.88
CA VAL A 121 -10.81 19.28 4.23
C VAL A 121 -12.05 18.58 3.69
N ASN A 122 -13.24 19.01 4.12
CA ASN A 122 -14.51 18.37 3.73
C ASN A 122 -14.56 16.85 3.99
N GLY A 123 -13.99 16.39 5.11
CA GLY A 123 -13.99 14.98 5.50
C GLY A 123 -12.95 14.09 4.81
N LYS A 124 -12.17 14.64 3.86
CA LYS A 124 -11.08 13.94 3.16
C LYS A 124 -9.74 14.57 3.49
N GLU A 125 -8.69 13.75 3.54
CA GLU A 125 -7.33 14.22 3.67
C GLU A 125 -6.92 15.00 2.41
N ALA A 126 -6.43 16.22 2.61
CA ALA A 126 -5.95 17.06 1.52
C ALA A 126 -4.47 16.72 1.27
N THR A 127 -4.18 16.16 0.10
CA THR A 127 -2.83 15.85 -0.37
C THR A 127 -2.57 16.53 -1.72
N PHE A 128 -1.31 16.64 -2.11
CA PHE A 128 -0.97 17.10 -3.45
C PHE A 128 -1.28 16.03 -4.49
N THR A 129 -1.98 16.42 -5.54
CA THR A 129 -2.17 15.55 -6.70
C THR A 129 -0.84 15.36 -7.46
N PRO A 130 -0.71 14.32 -8.32
CA PRO A 130 0.49 14.13 -9.15
C PRO A 130 0.86 15.36 -9.99
N ASN A 131 -0.13 16.05 -10.54
CA ASN A 131 0.10 17.29 -11.31
C ASN A 131 0.57 18.44 -10.41
N GLU A 132 0.01 18.58 -9.22
CA GLU A 132 0.44 19.58 -8.24
C GLU A 132 1.87 19.29 -7.75
N LEU A 133 2.27 18.01 -7.57
CA LEU A 133 3.64 17.63 -7.24
C LEU A 133 4.63 17.98 -8.35
N SER A 134 4.27 17.76 -9.61
CA SER A 134 5.08 18.19 -10.76
C SER A 134 5.25 19.70 -10.79
N THR A 135 4.18 20.45 -10.51
CA THR A 135 4.22 21.92 -10.41
C THR A 135 5.11 22.39 -9.26
N LEU A 136 5.03 21.73 -8.09
CA LEU A 136 5.89 22.04 -6.95
C LEU A 136 7.37 21.78 -7.27
N SER A 137 7.69 20.67 -7.90
CA SER A 137 9.05 20.35 -8.33
C SER A 137 9.59 21.41 -9.30
N ALA A 138 8.81 21.82 -10.28
CA ALA A 138 9.18 22.87 -11.22
C ALA A 138 9.38 24.23 -10.52
N ALA A 139 8.51 24.57 -9.56
CA ALA A 139 8.61 25.80 -8.77
C ALA A 139 9.90 25.85 -7.94
N LEU A 140 10.25 24.77 -7.26
CA LEU A 140 11.47 24.65 -6.46
C LEU A 140 12.73 24.75 -7.35
N ASN A 141 12.72 24.11 -8.53
CA ASN A 141 13.81 24.20 -9.50
C ASN A 141 13.96 25.63 -10.06
N ASP A 142 12.87 26.34 -10.33
CA ASP A 142 12.89 27.72 -10.80
C ASP A 142 13.46 28.68 -9.74
N ILE A 143 13.10 28.46 -8.47
CA ILE A 143 13.61 29.26 -7.35
C ILE A 143 15.10 28.97 -7.11
N GLY A 144 15.52 27.71 -7.19
CA GLY A 144 16.91 27.31 -6.98
C GLY A 144 17.89 27.78 -8.05
N LYS A 145 17.40 28.27 -9.19
CA LYS A 145 18.22 28.85 -10.30
C LYS A 145 18.37 30.34 -10.22
N LYS A 146 17.69 31.00 -9.29
CA LYS A 146 17.74 32.47 -9.09
C LYS A 146 18.73 32.86 -8.01
#